data_2158aaf4bf7f686973d2d392ed4a4130
#
_entry.id   2158aaf4bf7f686973d2d392ed4a4130
#
_cell.length_a   1.000
_cell.length_b   1.000
_cell.length_c   1.000
_cell.angle_alpha   90.00
_cell.angle_beta   90.00
_cell.angle_gamma   90.00
#
_symmetry.space_group_name_H-M   'P 1'
#
loop_
_entity.id
_entity.type
_entity.pdbx_description
1 polymer ?
#
loop_
_entity_poly.entity_id
_entity_poly.type
_entity_poly.pdbx_seq_one_letter_code
_entity_poly.pdbx_strand_id
1 'polypeptide(L)'
;MLQIPFGWYVVDYSDELKVGDVKAVRYFAQDQVLFRTESGEVSMLDAYCPHLGAHLGHGGIVSGECIECPFHAWRWKTDGKIGEIPYAKNIPPRAKETKIFTYPTVERNNLIYAWYHPHGDEPHYEVETYPEITDPEWGDDFEKFEYRIKCHIQDMAENAVDAAHFMYVHGVASYPEFEVTYEDQKRFFYQKADMITPKGTVKGKISGASNGPGDNFTRFE
;
A
#
# COMPACT_ATOMS: atom_id res chain seq x y z
N MET A 1 -23.18 1.19 2.24
CA MET A 1 -21.74 1.15 2.60
C MET A 1 -21.02 1.90 1.51
N LEU A 2 -20.18 2.87 1.85
CA LEU A 2 -19.37 3.57 0.85
C LEU A 2 -18.42 2.56 0.21
N GLN A 3 -18.23 2.65 -1.10
CA GLN A 3 -17.31 1.77 -1.82
C GLN A 3 -15.87 2.19 -1.55
N ILE A 4 -14.98 1.21 -1.41
CA ILE A 4 -13.55 1.48 -1.35
C ILE A 4 -13.12 2.01 -2.73
N PRO A 5 -12.52 3.20 -2.82
CA PRO A 5 -12.02 3.73 -4.09
C PRO A 5 -10.97 2.80 -4.70
N PHE A 6 -10.87 2.77 -6.03
CA PHE A 6 -9.78 2.06 -6.69
C PHE A 6 -8.50 2.89 -6.65
N GLY A 7 -7.36 2.22 -6.61
CA GLY A 7 -6.06 2.88 -6.56
C GLY A 7 -4.96 2.04 -5.92
N TRP A 8 -3.78 2.63 -5.82
CA TRP A 8 -2.66 2.08 -5.07
C TRP A 8 -2.83 2.37 -3.58
N TYR A 9 -2.58 1.35 -2.75
CA TYR A 9 -2.61 1.42 -1.30
C TYR A 9 -1.35 0.83 -0.71
N VAL A 10 -0.77 1.52 0.27
CA VAL A 10 0.32 0.96 1.07
C VAL A 10 -0.22 -0.22 1.90
N VAL A 11 0.45 -1.35 1.80
CA VAL A 11 0.06 -2.59 2.50
C VAL A 11 1.11 -3.10 3.47
N ASP A 12 2.38 -2.70 3.32
CA ASP A 12 3.45 -3.03 4.26
C ASP A 12 4.67 -2.14 4.04
N TYR A 13 5.62 -2.19 4.96
CA TYR A 13 6.98 -1.65 4.78
C TYR A 13 7.86 -2.69 4.08
N SER A 14 8.68 -2.25 3.12
CA SER A 14 9.56 -3.13 2.35
C SER A 14 10.52 -3.93 3.22
N ASP A 15 11.04 -3.30 4.27
CA ASP A 15 12.01 -3.90 5.17
C ASP A 15 11.39 -4.82 6.24
N GLU A 16 10.06 -4.82 6.37
CA GLU A 16 9.33 -5.71 7.29
C GLU A 16 8.86 -7.02 6.66
N LEU A 17 9.00 -7.15 5.34
CA LEU A 17 8.74 -8.39 4.62
C LEU A 17 10.06 -8.94 4.06
N LYS A 18 10.71 -9.85 4.79
CA LYS A 18 11.97 -10.44 4.36
C LYS A 18 11.78 -11.51 3.30
N VAL A 19 12.85 -11.86 2.60
CA VAL A 19 12.87 -13.01 1.67
C VAL A 19 12.42 -14.28 2.40
N GLY A 20 11.41 -14.94 1.85
CA GLY A 20 10.80 -16.14 2.42
C GLY A 20 9.65 -15.86 3.40
N ASP A 21 9.38 -14.60 3.75
CA ASP A 21 8.29 -14.27 4.66
C ASP A 21 6.92 -14.40 4.00
N VAL A 22 5.95 -14.81 4.84
CA VAL A 22 4.54 -14.91 4.50
C VAL A 22 3.72 -14.22 5.59
N LYS A 23 2.90 -13.25 5.23
CA LYS A 23 2.01 -12.51 6.13
C LYS A 23 0.55 -12.71 5.74
N ALA A 24 -0.29 -13.09 6.70
CA ALA A 24 -1.74 -12.97 6.56
C ALA A 24 -2.12 -11.50 6.75
N VAL A 25 -2.76 -10.90 5.76
CA VAL A 25 -3.17 -9.49 5.80
C VAL A 25 -4.65 -9.36 5.46
N ARG A 26 -5.25 -8.22 5.85
CA ARG A 26 -6.65 -7.95 5.57
C ARG A 26 -6.83 -6.53 5.08
N TYR A 27 -7.03 -6.38 3.79
CA TYR A 27 -7.30 -5.13 3.09
C TYR A 27 -8.59 -5.26 2.27
N PHE A 28 -9.17 -4.14 1.87
CA PHE A 28 -10.33 -4.11 0.94
C PHE A 28 -11.50 -4.98 1.39
N ALA A 29 -11.69 -5.13 2.73
CA ALA A 29 -12.66 -6.01 3.38
C ALA A 29 -12.50 -7.52 3.05
N GLN A 30 -11.34 -7.94 2.55
CA GLN A 30 -11.02 -9.32 2.18
C GLN A 30 -9.77 -9.81 2.90
N ASP A 31 -9.59 -11.12 2.98
CA ASP A 31 -8.37 -11.73 3.51
C ASP A 31 -7.41 -12.02 2.34
N GLN A 32 -6.16 -11.62 2.51
CA GLN A 32 -5.09 -11.83 1.53
C GLN A 32 -3.87 -12.46 2.19
N VAL A 33 -2.98 -12.94 1.35
CA VAL A 33 -1.63 -13.33 1.72
C VAL A 33 -0.63 -12.46 0.98
N LEU A 34 0.27 -11.83 1.75
CA LEU A 34 1.42 -11.07 1.25
C LEU A 34 2.67 -11.91 1.50
N PHE A 35 3.52 -12.08 0.50
CA PHE A 35 4.75 -12.85 0.65
C PHE A 35 5.87 -12.33 -0.24
N ARG A 36 7.11 -12.64 0.13
CA ARG A 36 8.29 -12.35 -0.69
C ARG A 36 8.97 -13.63 -1.09
N THR A 37 9.12 -13.84 -2.39
CA THR A 37 9.77 -15.01 -2.98
C THR A 37 11.25 -15.10 -2.61
N GLU A 38 11.89 -16.23 -2.93
CA GLU A 38 13.34 -16.41 -2.72
C GLU A 38 14.18 -15.48 -3.60
N SER A 39 13.67 -15.06 -4.77
CA SER A 39 14.33 -14.05 -5.61
C SER A 39 14.13 -12.61 -5.11
N GLY A 40 13.23 -12.40 -4.14
CA GLY A 40 12.91 -11.10 -3.57
C GLY A 40 11.67 -10.43 -4.18
N GLU A 41 10.98 -11.05 -5.13
CA GLU A 41 9.73 -10.53 -5.68
C GLU A 41 8.62 -10.53 -4.62
N VAL A 42 7.90 -9.41 -4.50
CA VAL A 42 6.74 -9.30 -3.60
C VAL A 42 5.47 -9.63 -4.36
N SER A 43 4.57 -10.38 -3.73
CA SER A 43 3.27 -10.71 -4.31
C SER A 43 2.17 -10.71 -3.25
N MET A 44 0.98 -10.30 -3.66
CA MET A 44 -0.23 -10.33 -2.84
C MET A 44 -1.35 -11.09 -3.58
N LEU A 45 -1.89 -12.11 -2.92
CA LEU A 45 -2.94 -12.96 -3.47
C LEU A 45 -4.14 -12.99 -2.52
N ASP A 46 -5.30 -13.40 -3.02
CA ASP A 46 -6.39 -13.86 -2.15
C ASP A 46 -5.88 -14.97 -1.22
N ALA A 47 -6.36 -14.95 0.03
CA ALA A 47 -5.78 -15.80 1.07
C ALA A 47 -6.07 -17.30 0.91
N TYR A 48 -7.13 -17.67 0.21
CA TYR A 48 -7.67 -19.02 0.27
C TYR A 48 -7.27 -19.86 -0.94
N CYS A 49 -6.59 -20.99 -0.65
CA CYS A 49 -6.21 -21.97 -1.66
C CYS A 49 -7.45 -22.55 -2.35
N PRO A 50 -7.59 -22.46 -3.68
CA PRO A 50 -8.77 -22.95 -4.42
C PRO A 50 -8.98 -24.47 -4.35
N HIS A 51 -7.98 -25.24 -3.88
CA HIS A 51 -8.10 -26.68 -3.73
C HIS A 51 -9.16 -27.05 -2.69
N LEU A 52 -8.96 -26.68 -1.42
CA LEU A 52 -9.87 -26.98 -0.30
C LEU A 52 -9.96 -25.84 0.73
N GLY A 53 -9.69 -24.60 0.35
CA GLY A 53 -9.96 -23.42 1.17
C GLY A 53 -8.99 -23.16 2.33
N ALA A 54 -7.81 -23.79 2.35
CA ALA A 54 -6.81 -23.47 3.36
C ALA A 54 -6.30 -22.03 3.21
N HIS A 55 -6.16 -21.30 4.32
CA HIS A 55 -5.63 -19.94 4.32
C HIS A 55 -4.10 -19.97 4.16
N LEU A 56 -3.60 -19.45 3.04
CA LEU A 56 -2.17 -19.48 2.70
C LEU A 56 -1.28 -18.70 3.67
N GLY A 57 -1.79 -17.63 4.26
CA GLY A 57 -1.06 -16.82 5.24
C GLY A 57 -0.95 -17.46 6.63
N HIS A 58 -1.62 -18.58 6.88
CA HIS A 58 -1.57 -19.29 8.17
C HIS A 58 -0.89 -20.65 8.00
N GLY A 59 0.43 -20.65 8.03
CA GLY A 59 1.27 -21.83 7.91
C GLY A 59 1.72 -22.16 6.48
N GLY A 60 1.36 -21.37 5.47
CA GLY A 60 1.99 -21.41 4.16
C GLY A 60 3.45 -20.97 4.24
N ILE A 61 4.27 -21.47 3.36
CA ILE A 61 5.69 -21.15 3.27
C ILE A 61 6.07 -20.76 1.84
N VAL A 62 7.10 -19.96 1.70
CA VAL A 62 7.69 -19.68 0.39
C VAL A 62 8.53 -20.89 -0.04
N SER A 63 8.40 -21.28 -1.31
CA SER A 63 9.19 -22.34 -1.95
C SER A 63 9.57 -21.88 -3.36
N GLY A 64 10.80 -21.41 -3.52
CA GLY A 64 11.26 -20.74 -4.74
C GLY A 64 10.44 -19.48 -5.01
N GLU A 65 9.81 -19.41 -6.19
CA GLU A 65 8.97 -18.32 -6.64
C GLU A 65 7.47 -18.55 -6.35
N CYS A 66 7.15 -19.47 -5.43
CA CYS A 66 5.79 -19.84 -5.12
C CYS A 66 5.51 -19.74 -3.62
N ILE A 67 4.23 -19.55 -3.29
CA ILE A 67 3.70 -19.85 -1.95
C ILE A 67 3.15 -21.27 -1.93
N GLU A 68 3.58 -22.07 -0.97
CA GLU A 68 3.14 -23.43 -0.75
C GLU A 68 1.99 -23.47 0.27
N CYS A 69 0.92 -24.14 -0.10
CA CYS A 69 -0.27 -24.30 0.73
C CYS A 69 0.02 -25.25 1.92
N PRO A 70 -0.31 -24.87 3.17
CA PRO A 70 -0.01 -25.67 4.35
C PRO A 70 -0.80 -26.97 4.43
N PHE A 71 -1.85 -27.13 3.60
CA PHE A 71 -2.72 -28.30 3.70
C PHE A 71 -2.25 -29.46 2.79
N HIS A 72 -1.97 -29.20 1.50
CA HIS A 72 -1.58 -30.25 0.55
C HIS A 72 -0.38 -29.85 -0.32
N ALA A 73 0.43 -28.88 0.12
CA ALA A 73 1.64 -28.44 -0.57
C ALA A 73 1.43 -27.99 -2.03
N TRP A 74 0.23 -27.57 -2.41
CA TRP A 74 0.03 -26.95 -3.72
C TRP A 74 0.78 -25.64 -3.77
N ARG A 75 1.60 -25.42 -4.80
CA ARG A 75 2.45 -24.24 -4.96
C ARG A 75 1.84 -23.27 -5.95
N TRP A 76 1.62 -22.04 -5.50
CA TRP A 76 1.00 -20.99 -6.27
C TRP A 76 2.04 -19.92 -6.59
N LYS A 77 2.16 -19.57 -7.88
CA LYS A 77 3.07 -18.53 -8.37
C LYS A 77 2.57 -17.14 -8.01
N THR A 78 3.44 -16.15 -8.16
CA THR A 78 3.12 -14.73 -8.00
C THR A 78 1.99 -14.24 -8.91
N ASP A 79 1.82 -14.86 -10.09
CA ASP A 79 0.71 -14.58 -11.02
C ASP A 79 -0.60 -15.31 -10.65
N GLY A 80 -0.64 -16.01 -9.53
CA GLY A 80 -1.80 -16.75 -9.01
C GLY A 80 -2.05 -18.09 -9.69
N LYS A 81 -1.26 -18.47 -10.69
CA LYS A 81 -1.37 -19.79 -11.33
C LYS A 81 -0.67 -20.86 -10.52
N ILE A 82 -1.12 -22.10 -10.72
CA ILE A 82 -0.46 -23.24 -10.09
C ILE A 82 0.94 -23.44 -10.70
N GLY A 83 1.94 -23.55 -9.82
CA GLY A 83 3.31 -23.86 -10.20
C GLY A 83 3.61 -25.33 -10.12
N GLU A 84 3.23 -25.98 -9.03
CA GLU A 84 3.52 -27.39 -8.76
C GLU A 84 2.50 -28.03 -7.84
N ILE A 85 2.30 -29.32 -7.98
CA ILE A 85 1.67 -30.20 -6.99
C ILE A 85 2.68 -31.30 -6.68
N PRO A 86 3.44 -31.25 -5.58
CA PRO A 86 4.63 -32.09 -5.36
C PRO A 86 4.39 -33.61 -5.40
N TYR A 87 3.19 -34.04 -5.04
CA TYR A 87 2.84 -35.47 -5.05
C TYR A 87 2.18 -35.93 -6.37
N ALA A 88 1.93 -35.04 -7.31
CA ALA A 88 1.30 -35.39 -8.58
C ALA A 88 2.35 -35.53 -9.69
N LYS A 89 2.28 -36.62 -10.46
CA LYS A 89 3.14 -36.81 -11.64
C LYS A 89 2.92 -35.74 -12.71
N ASN A 90 1.70 -35.24 -12.81
CA ASN A 90 1.30 -34.15 -13.72
C ASN A 90 0.23 -33.30 -13.04
N ILE A 91 0.23 -32.04 -13.29
CA ILE A 91 -0.82 -31.13 -12.84
C ILE A 91 -2.09 -31.45 -13.65
N PRO A 92 -3.22 -31.79 -13.00
CA PRO A 92 -4.47 -32.05 -13.69
C PRO A 92 -4.93 -30.86 -14.54
N PRO A 93 -5.56 -31.07 -15.72
CA PRO A 93 -5.98 -29.94 -16.57
C PRO A 93 -6.83 -28.90 -15.84
N ARG A 94 -7.78 -29.33 -15.02
CA ARG A 94 -8.64 -28.44 -14.25
C ARG A 94 -7.85 -27.60 -13.24
N ALA A 95 -6.81 -28.14 -12.64
CA ALA A 95 -5.94 -27.36 -11.73
C ALA A 95 -5.10 -26.33 -12.49
N LYS A 96 -4.69 -26.63 -13.73
CA LYS A 96 -3.96 -25.66 -14.58
C LYS A 96 -4.80 -24.44 -14.97
N GLU A 97 -6.12 -24.59 -15.07
CA GLU A 97 -7.05 -23.52 -15.38
C GLU A 97 -7.44 -22.70 -14.14
N THR A 98 -7.16 -23.23 -12.94
CA THR A 98 -7.46 -22.54 -11.69
C THR A 98 -6.43 -21.44 -11.41
N LYS A 99 -6.91 -20.28 -11.00
CA LYS A 99 -6.09 -19.14 -10.65
C LYS A 99 -6.59 -18.54 -9.32
N ILE A 100 -5.67 -18.17 -8.45
CA ILE A 100 -5.95 -17.32 -7.31
C ILE A 100 -5.95 -15.86 -7.81
N PHE A 101 -6.86 -15.04 -7.31
CA PHE A 101 -6.87 -13.62 -7.65
C PHE A 101 -5.59 -12.96 -7.12
N THR A 102 -4.96 -12.14 -7.96
CA THR A 102 -3.72 -11.44 -7.67
C THR A 102 -3.97 -9.95 -7.62
N TYR A 103 -3.36 -9.28 -6.66
CA TYR A 103 -3.33 -7.83 -6.60
C TYR A 103 -2.00 -7.36 -7.22
N PRO A 104 -1.99 -6.54 -8.28
CA PRO A 104 -0.74 -5.95 -8.76
C PRO A 104 0.00 -5.30 -7.60
N THR A 105 1.28 -5.59 -7.44
CA THR A 105 2.13 -5.07 -6.36
C THR A 105 3.31 -4.33 -6.92
N VAL A 106 3.70 -3.25 -6.23
CA VAL A 106 4.88 -2.45 -6.54
C VAL A 106 5.61 -2.14 -5.24
N GLU A 107 6.93 -2.29 -5.26
CA GLU A 107 7.81 -1.89 -4.16
C GLU A 107 8.47 -0.56 -4.55
N ARG A 108 8.19 0.50 -3.79
CA ARG A 108 8.69 1.86 -4.06
C ARG A 108 8.67 2.69 -2.77
N ASN A 109 9.58 3.64 -2.64
CA ASN A 109 9.66 4.53 -1.48
C ASN A 109 9.80 3.79 -0.12
N ASN A 110 10.49 2.65 -0.09
CA ASN A 110 10.60 1.74 1.05
C ASN A 110 9.25 1.15 1.52
N LEU A 111 8.24 1.19 0.67
CA LEU A 111 6.89 0.72 0.91
C LEU A 111 6.47 -0.32 -0.13
N ILE A 112 5.58 -1.21 0.27
CA ILE A 112 4.91 -2.16 -0.61
C ILE A 112 3.51 -1.62 -0.87
N TYR A 113 3.17 -1.46 -2.14
CA TYR A 113 1.85 -1.04 -2.60
C TYR A 113 1.13 -2.19 -3.27
N ALA A 114 -0.19 -2.25 -3.05
CA ALA A 114 -1.09 -3.12 -3.79
C ALA A 114 -2.14 -2.29 -4.53
N TRP A 115 -2.42 -2.66 -5.77
CA TRP A 115 -3.50 -2.06 -6.54
C TRP A 115 -4.82 -2.72 -6.21
N TYR A 116 -5.81 -1.92 -5.89
CA TYR A 116 -7.19 -2.34 -5.72
C TYR A 116 -8.09 -1.76 -6.80
N HIS A 117 -8.87 -2.60 -7.45
CA HIS A 117 -9.98 -2.21 -8.30
C HIS A 117 -11.18 -3.15 -8.06
N PRO A 118 -12.43 -2.64 -7.87
CA PRO A 118 -13.58 -3.48 -7.49
C PRO A 118 -13.97 -4.50 -8.58
N HIS A 119 -13.55 -4.27 -9.82
CA HIS A 119 -13.77 -5.17 -10.97
C HIS A 119 -12.49 -5.88 -11.42
N GLY A 120 -11.38 -5.71 -10.72
CA GLY A 120 -10.10 -6.32 -11.07
C GLY A 120 -9.43 -5.72 -12.31
N ASP A 121 -9.74 -4.48 -12.67
CA ASP A 121 -9.07 -3.80 -13.77
C ASP A 121 -7.61 -3.47 -13.41
N GLU A 122 -6.75 -3.51 -14.41
CA GLU A 122 -5.32 -3.24 -14.26
C GLU A 122 -5.03 -1.78 -13.86
N PRO A 123 -3.88 -1.53 -13.21
CA PRO A 123 -3.46 -0.18 -12.89
C PRO A 123 -3.36 0.71 -14.13
N HIS A 124 -3.90 1.91 -14.05
CA HIS A 124 -3.85 2.91 -15.13
C HIS A 124 -2.99 4.13 -14.77
N TYR A 125 -2.35 4.12 -13.60
CA TYR A 125 -1.32 5.08 -13.20
C TYR A 125 -0.27 4.40 -12.31
N GLU A 126 0.91 5.01 -12.24
CA GLU A 126 2.06 4.52 -11.48
C GLU A 126 2.08 5.10 -10.05
N VAL A 127 2.70 4.37 -9.13
CA VAL A 127 3.10 4.91 -7.82
C VAL A 127 4.21 5.96 -8.04
N GLU A 128 4.09 7.13 -7.42
CA GLU A 128 5.12 8.17 -7.50
C GLU A 128 6.41 7.76 -6.79
N THR A 129 7.53 8.27 -7.29
CA THR A 129 8.81 8.16 -6.60
C THR A 129 9.11 9.47 -5.89
N TYR A 130 9.39 9.40 -4.61
CA TYR A 130 9.78 10.57 -3.81
C TYR A 130 11.31 10.65 -3.77
N PRO A 131 11.91 11.64 -4.44
CA PRO A 131 13.38 11.71 -4.55
C PRO A 131 14.06 11.82 -3.17
N GLU A 132 13.40 12.36 -2.18
CA GLU A 132 13.88 12.48 -0.81
C GLU A 132 14.23 11.14 -0.17
N ILE A 133 13.58 10.07 -0.59
CA ILE A 133 13.85 8.71 -0.06
C ILE A 133 15.26 8.22 -0.43
N THR A 134 15.82 8.71 -1.52
CA THR A 134 17.15 8.30 -2.03
C THR A 134 18.17 9.43 -2.01
N ASP A 135 17.76 10.63 -1.63
CA ASP A 135 18.65 11.80 -1.57
C ASP A 135 19.45 11.78 -0.26
N PRO A 136 20.80 11.69 -0.32
CA PRO A 136 21.66 11.63 0.85
C PRO A 136 21.61 12.89 1.73
N GLU A 137 21.05 14.00 1.23
CA GLU A 137 20.84 15.21 2.04
C GLU A 137 19.70 15.09 3.05
N TRP A 138 18.83 14.08 2.88
CA TRP A 138 17.65 13.84 3.74
C TRP A 138 17.88 12.82 4.85
N GLY A 139 19.02 12.24 4.99
CA GLY A 139 19.32 11.24 6.02
C GLY A 139 18.58 9.90 5.82
N ASP A 140 19.08 8.86 6.47
CA ASP A 140 18.58 7.48 6.32
C ASP A 140 17.62 7.05 7.43
N ASP A 141 17.37 7.89 8.44
CA ASP A 141 16.55 7.57 9.61
C ASP A 141 15.08 7.90 9.35
N PHE A 142 14.32 6.90 8.93
CA PHE A 142 12.87 7.01 8.78
C PHE A 142 12.17 6.54 10.06
N GLU A 143 11.38 7.41 10.67
CA GLU A 143 10.46 7.01 11.73
C GLU A 143 9.18 6.44 11.11
N LYS A 144 8.71 5.31 11.64
CA LYS A 144 7.51 4.61 11.19
C LYS A 144 6.41 4.76 12.22
N PHE A 145 5.24 5.17 11.76
CA PHE A 145 4.04 5.28 12.59
C PHE A 145 2.88 4.56 11.93
N GLU A 146 2.16 3.76 12.69
CA GLU A 146 0.94 3.10 12.23
C GLU A 146 -0.24 3.48 13.14
N TYR A 147 -1.32 3.94 12.52
CA TYR A 147 -2.56 4.27 13.20
C TYR A 147 -3.74 3.55 12.57
N ARG A 148 -4.65 3.01 13.39
CA ARG A 148 -5.91 2.43 12.95
C ARG A 148 -7.06 3.38 13.24
N ILE A 149 -7.60 4.00 12.21
CA ILE A 149 -8.65 5.01 12.29
C ILE A 149 -9.94 4.45 11.69
N LYS A 150 -11.05 4.52 12.44
CA LYS A 150 -12.37 4.08 11.94
C LYS A 150 -13.05 5.21 11.15
N CYS A 151 -12.60 5.45 9.94
CA CYS A 151 -13.16 6.42 9.02
C CYS A 151 -13.13 5.88 7.59
N HIS A 152 -13.80 6.57 6.68
CA HIS A 152 -13.64 6.32 5.25
C HIS A 152 -12.39 7.05 4.76
N ILE A 153 -11.71 6.49 3.75
CA ILE A 153 -10.48 7.13 3.19
C ILE A 153 -10.76 8.53 2.62
N GLN A 154 -12.00 8.79 2.19
CA GLN A 154 -12.44 10.10 1.74
C GLN A 154 -12.33 11.16 2.85
N ASP A 155 -12.65 10.81 4.09
CA ASP A 155 -12.57 11.74 5.24
C ASP A 155 -11.11 12.19 5.45
N MET A 156 -10.14 11.27 5.25
CA MET A 156 -8.71 11.59 5.28
C MET A 156 -8.30 12.54 4.14
N ALA A 157 -8.88 12.33 2.96
CA ALA A 157 -8.61 13.18 1.81
C ALA A 157 -9.19 14.59 2.00
N GLU A 158 -10.36 14.72 2.60
CA GLU A 158 -11.00 16.00 2.91
C GLU A 158 -10.22 16.81 3.94
N ASN A 159 -9.66 16.15 4.95
CA ASN A 159 -8.81 16.81 5.95
C ASN A 159 -7.63 17.57 5.31
N ALA A 160 -7.02 17.02 4.27
CA ALA A 160 -5.86 17.64 3.62
C ALA A 160 -6.22 18.90 2.80
N VAL A 161 -7.49 19.19 2.54
CA VAL A 161 -7.97 20.38 1.82
C VAL A 161 -8.75 21.36 2.72
N ASP A 162 -8.89 21.05 4.00
CA ASP A 162 -9.50 21.94 4.99
C ASP A 162 -8.45 22.92 5.55
N ALA A 163 -8.47 24.15 5.06
CA ALA A 163 -7.55 25.18 5.53
C ALA A 163 -7.85 25.64 6.96
N ALA A 164 -9.12 25.57 7.40
CA ALA A 164 -9.52 26.09 8.69
C ALA A 164 -8.97 25.30 9.88
N HIS A 165 -8.89 23.97 9.76
CA HIS A 165 -8.41 23.13 10.85
C HIS A 165 -6.96 23.42 11.24
N PHE A 166 -6.14 23.93 10.32
CA PHE A 166 -4.74 24.30 10.64
C PHE A 166 -4.66 25.36 11.74
N MET A 167 -5.59 26.33 11.80
CA MET A 167 -5.64 27.29 12.91
C MET A 167 -6.08 26.62 14.22
N TYR A 168 -7.17 25.86 14.18
CA TYR A 168 -7.85 25.41 15.38
C TYR A 168 -7.30 24.12 15.96
N VAL A 169 -6.78 23.24 15.11
CA VAL A 169 -6.24 21.92 15.50
C VAL A 169 -4.71 21.99 15.62
N HIS A 170 -4.03 22.60 14.66
CA HIS A 170 -2.57 22.66 14.63
C HIS A 170 -1.97 23.97 15.19
N GLY A 171 -2.79 24.92 15.59
CA GLY A 171 -2.34 26.14 16.27
C GLY A 171 -1.53 27.10 15.39
N VAL A 172 -1.78 27.08 14.08
CA VAL A 172 -1.20 28.05 13.15
C VAL A 172 -1.70 29.45 13.50
N ALA A 173 -0.81 30.46 13.46
CA ALA A 173 -1.08 31.81 13.97
C ALA A 173 -2.15 32.56 13.17
N SER A 174 -2.36 32.25 11.92
CA SER A 174 -3.31 32.91 11.03
C SER A 174 -3.97 31.91 10.09
N TYR A 175 -5.10 32.30 9.50
CA TYR A 175 -5.72 31.50 8.43
C TYR A 175 -4.72 31.41 7.26
N PRO A 176 -4.34 30.19 6.83
CA PRO A 176 -3.29 30.04 5.82
C PRO A 176 -3.74 30.53 4.44
N GLU A 177 -2.80 31.05 3.67
CA GLU A 177 -2.98 31.13 2.21
C GLU A 177 -2.95 29.71 1.69
N PHE A 178 -4.02 29.28 1.02
CA PHE A 178 -4.22 27.90 0.66
C PHE A 178 -4.59 27.78 -0.82
N GLU A 179 -3.90 26.91 -1.55
CA GLU A 179 -4.14 26.61 -2.94
C GLU A 179 -4.23 25.08 -3.14
N VAL A 180 -5.22 24.63 -3.91
CA VAL A 180 -5.38 23.22 -4.29
C VAL A 180 -5.52 23.15 -5.80
N THR A 181 -4.73 22.28 -6.40
CA THR A 181 -4.82 21.97 -7.85
C THR A 181 -4.99 20.47 -8.05
N TYR A 182 -5.59 20.11 -9.17
CA TYR A 182 -5.84 18.71 -9.55
C TYR A 182 -5.29 18.47 -10.94
N GLU A 183 -4.66 17.31 -11.12
CA GLU A 183 -4.10 16.85 -12.36
C GLU A 183 -4.29 15.33 -12.44
N ASP A 184 -5.24 14.89 -13.26
CA ASP A 184 -5.70 13.50 -13.35
C ASP A 184 -6.12 12.95 -11.95
N GLN A 185 -5.48 11.87 -11.49
CA GLN A 185 -5.72 11.29 -10.16
C GLN A 185 -4.96 11.99 -9.05
N LYS A 186 -4.11 12.97 -9.37
CA LYS A 186 -3.27 13.70 -8.42
C LYS A 186 -3.99 14.92 -7.89
N ARG A 187 -3.78 15.19 -6.62
CA ARG A 187 -4.15 16.43 -5.96
C ARG A 187 -2.88 17.02 -5.36
N PHE A 188 -2.65 18.29 -5.62
CA PHE A 188 -1.57 19.06 -5.01
C PHE A 188 -2.18 20.10 -4.09
N PHE A 189 -1.58 20.30 -2.93
CA PHE A 189 -1.91 21.43 -2.07
C PHE A 189 -0.65 22.19 -1.68
N TYR A 190 -0.83 23.47 -1.51
CA TYR A 190 0.20 24.38 -1.07
C TYR A 190 -0.40 25.37 -0.08
N GLN A 191 0.28 25.60 1.04
CA GLN A 191 -0.13 26.60 2.01
C GLN A 191 1.06 27.33 2.58
N LYS A 192 0.85 28.62 2.86
CA LYS A 192 1.73 29.45 3.68
C LYS A 192 1.03 29.73 4.99
N ALA A 193 1.71 29.47 6.07
CA ALA A 193 1.18 29.70 7.39
C ALA A 193 2.28 30.09 8.37
N ASP A 194 1.98 31.03 9.24
CA ASP A 194 2.88 31.40 10.32
C ASP A 194 2.75 30.39 11.46
N MET A 195 3.83 29.67 11.75
CA MET A 195 3.88 28.63 12.78
C MET A 195 4.34 29.23 14.10
N ILE A 196 3.60 28.97 15.18
CA ILE A 196 3.96 29.39 16.53
C ILE A 196 4.98 28.39 17.09
N THR A 197 6.15 28.85 17.45
CA THR A 197 7.20 28.07 18.10
C THR A 197 7.54 28.64 19.46
N PRO A 198 8.20 27.87 20.34
CA PRO A 198 8.68 28.42 21.63
C PRO A 198 9.63 29.64 21.51
N LYS A 199 10.23 29.80 20.33
CA LYS A 199 11.17 30.93 20.04
C LYS A 199 10.51 32.09 19.29
N GLY A 200 9.20 32.04 19.05
CA GLY A 200 8.44 33.02 18.30
C GLY A 200 7.75 32.49 17.07
N THR A 201 7.18 33.40 16.28
CA THR A 201 6.48 33.01 15.02
C THR A 201 7.49 32.88 13.90
N VAL A 202 7.40 31.76 13.19
CA VAL A 202 8.24 31.43 12.02
C VAL A 202 7.33 31.31 10.79
N LYS A 203 7.75 31.88 9.68
CA LYS A 203 7.06 31.66 8.40
C LYS A 203 7.30 30.23 7.95
N GLY A 204 6.23 29.49 7.70
CA GLY A 204 6.28 28.11 7.24
C GLY A 204 5.56 27.96 5.91
N LYS A 205 5.98 26.97 5.18
CA LYS A 205 5.29 26.48 3.99
C LYS A 205 4.99 25.01 4.20
N ILE A 206 3.81 24.60 3.78
CA ILE A 206 3.43 23.20 3.74
C ILE A 206 2.96 22.90 2.33
N SER A 207 3.56 21.91 1.71
CA SER A 207 3.15 21.44 0.40
C SER A 207 2.92 19.95 0.45
N GLY A 208 2.06 19.44 -0.40
CA GLY A 208 1.84 18.01 -0.49
C GLY A 208 1.12 17.60 -1.74
N ALA A 209 1.15 16.31 -1.98
CA ALA A 209 0.45 15.67 -3.07
C ALA A 209 -0.22 14.38 -2.60
N SER A 210 -1.33 14.05 -3.22
CA SER A 210 -1.93 12.71 -3.16
C SER A 210 -1.87 12.12 -4.56
N ASN A 211 -1.45 10.87 -4.68
CA ASN A 211 -1.49 10.12 -5.92
C ASN A 211 -2.51 8.98 -5.78
N GLY A 212 -3.76 9.31 -6.05
CA GLY A 212 -4.89 8.42 -5.76
C GLY A 212 -5.26 8.38 -4.25
N PRO A 213 -6.06 7.39 -3.82
CA PRO A 213 -6.64 7.37 -2.48
C PRO A 213 -5.69 6.91 -1.38
N GLY A 214 -4.69 6.10 -1.68
CA GLY A 214 -3.87 5.41 -0.68
C GLY A 214 -2.43 5.91 -0.55
N ASP A 215 -2.07 6.98 -1.23
CA ASP A 215 -0.73 7.54 -1.22
C ASP A 215 -0.78 9.07 -1.04
N ASN A 216 -0.20 9.56 0.04
CA ASN A 216 -0.14 10.99 0.35
C ASN A 216 1.27 11.36 0.82
N PHE A 217 1.73 12.48 0.34
CA PHE A 217 3.03 13.03 0.65
C PHE A 217 2.89 14.50 1.14
N THR A 218 3.59 14.86 2.19
CA THR A 218 3.58 16.22 2.76
C THR A 218 4.99 16.67 3.10
N ARG A 219 5.35 17.89 2.70
CA ARG A 219 6.61 18.57 3.04
C ARG A 219 6.32 19.77 3.94
N PHE A 220 7.17 19.95 4.94
CA PHE A 220 7.24 21.14 5.79
C PHE A 220 8.55 21.88 5.51
N GLU A 221 8.45 23.17 5.15
CA GLU A 221 9.60 24.04 4.81
C GLU A 221 9.61 25.31 5.64
#